data_38795daffa3ee43649f559f15560d0bc
#
_entry.id   38795daffa3ee43649f559f15560d0bc
#
_cell.length_a   1.000
_cell.length_b   1.000
_cell.length_c   1.000
_cell.angle_alpha   90.00
_cell.angle_beta   90.00
_cell.angle_gamma   90.00
#
_symmetry.space_group_name_H-M   'P 1'
#
loop_
_entity.id
_entity.type
_entity.pdbx_description
1 polymer ?
#
loop_
_entity_poly.entity_id
_entity_poly.type
_entity_poly.pdbx_seq_one_letter_code
_entity_poly.pdbx_strand_id
1 'polypeptide(L)'
;MKISNKRAALGRSEFIEVEKNVKLHVSDFGEGSPVILIHGWPLSDAMYEYQYGDLIKNGYRAIGITLRGFGQSDKPYGKYDYDVFAEDIKVVLEELQIEDAVLGGFSFGAATVIRFATKYNNEHITKLALFGAAAPCEVRKDDFPYGLPIEILNSLIELNATNRPQLIEEFGKLFAATETALPGNISDWLARIQFQSSQYAMEQGLYMIRDSDLRADLEKITIPTAIFHGKLDKLCPFELA
;
A
#
# COMPACT_ATOMS: atom_id res chain seq x y z
N MET A 1 31.83 7.90 21.31
CA MET A 1 31.95 8.27 19.89
C MET A 1 30.99 7.33 19.15
N LYS A 2 29.75 7.81 18.87
CA LYS A 2 28.75 7.03 18.10
C LYS A 2 29.19 7.05 16.65
N ILE A 3 29.57 5.90 16.13
CA ILE A 3 29.84 5.73 14.70
C ILE A 3 28.46 5.89 14.03
N SER A 4 28.22 7.02 13.38
CA SER A 4 27.12 7.19 12.47
C SER A 4 27.31 6.18 11.33
N ASN A 5 26.60 5.07 11.37
CA ASN A 5 26.46 4.19 10.22
C ASN A 5 25.61 4.94 9.18
N LYS A 6 26.23 5.86 8.44
CA LYS A 6 25.67 6.31 7.17
C LYS A 6 25.67 5.08 6.25
N ARG A 7 24.54 4.41 6.18
CA ARG A 7 24.31 3.39 5.13
C ARG A 7 24.48 4.10 3.79
N ALA A 8 25.47 3.71 3.03
CA ALA A 8 25.71 4.27 1.71
C ALA A 8 24.54 3.94 0.80
N ALA A 9 24.17 4.87 -0.07
CA ALA A 9 23.07 4.83 -1.05
C ALA A 9 23.27 3.79 -2.17
N LEU A 10 23.60 2.57 -1.81
CA LEU A 10 23.61 1.44 -2.73
C LEU A 10 22.22 0.80 -2.61
N GLY A 11 21.36 0.94 -3.61
CA GLY A 11 20.03 0.34 -3.62
C GLY A 11 20.03 -1.05 -2.96
N ARG A 12 19.43 -1.15 -1.79
CA ARG A 12 19.42 -2.38 -0.98
C ARG A 12 18.01 -2.90 -0.90
N SER A 13 17.89 -4.18 -1.14
CA SER A 13 16.73 -4.96 -0.76
C SER A 13 17.08 -5.62 0.57
N GLU A 14 16.29 -5.39 1.60
CA GLU A 14 16.49 -5.97 2.92
C GLU A 14 15.22 -6.73 3.35
N PHE A 15 15.42 -7.72 4.25
CA PHE A 15 14.29 -8.41 4.90
C PHE A 15 14.32 -8.06 6.40
N ILE A 16 13.29 -7.33 6.83
CA ILE A 16 13.15 -6.89 8.23
C ILE A 16 12.13 -7.79 8.92
N GLU A 17 12.51 -8.40 10.04
CA GLU A 17 11.63 -9.23 10.86
C GLU A 17 10.71 -8.33 11.68
N VAL A 18 9.40 -8.36 11.36
CA VAL A 18 8.37 -7.53 12.00
C VAL A 18 7.62 -8.29 13.08
N GLU A 19 7.63 -9.60 13.01
CA GLU A 19 7.07 -10.53 13.97
C GLU A 19 7.90 -11.81 13.92
N LYS A 20 7.87 -12.64 14.97
CA LYS A 20 8.61 -13.92 14.98
C LYS A 20 8.29 -14.74 13.72
N ASN A 21 9.31 -15.00 12.92
CA ASN A 21 9.25 -15.71 11.65
C ASN A 21 8.42 -15.02 10.55
N VAL A 22 8.22 -13.70 10.63
CA VAL A 22 7.59 -12.91 9.56
C VAL A 22 8.52 -11.77 9.18
N LYS A 23 9.02 -11.81 7.96
CA LYS A 23 9.93 -10.80 7.40
C LYS A 23 9.26 -10.08 6.23
N LEU A 24 9.38 -8.76 6.23
CA LEU A 24 8.97 -7.94 5.11
C LEU A 24 10.16 -7.60 4.22
N HIS A 25 9.91 -7.65 2.92
CA HIS A 25 10.84 -7.11 1.93
C HIS A 25 10.75 -5.58 1.92
N VAL A 26 11.90 -4.94 2.00
CA VAL A 26 12.04 -3.48 2.00
C VAL A 26 13.07 -3.07 0.96
N SER A 27 12.68 -2.21 0.04
CA SER A 27 13.57 -1.52 -0.90
C SER A 27 13.99 -0.17 -0.31
N ASP A 28 15.28 0.13 -0.27
CA ASP A 28 15.82 1.35 0.33
C ASP A 28 16.87 1.97 -0.62
N PHE A 29 16.56 3.14 -1.16
CA PHE A 29 17.35 3.78 -2.22
C PHE A 29 17.62 5.25 -1.91
N GLY A 30 18.82 5.70 -2.26
CA GLY A 30 19.21 7.10 -2.15
C GLY A 30 19.50 7.55 -0.72
N GLU A 31 19.65 8.86 -0.57
CA GLU A 31 19.93 9.54 0.70
C GLU A 31 19.06 10.81 0.78
N GLY A 32 18.90 11.36 1.98
CA GLY A 32 18.13 12.59 2.21
C GLY A 32 16.87 12.36 3.03
N SER A 33 15.88 13.24 2.87
CA SER A 33 14.61 13.13 3.60
C SER A 33 13.85 11.86 3.18
N PRO A 34 13.40 11.03 4.13
CA PRO A 34 12.78 9.75 3.81
C PRO A 34 11.36 9.93 3.25
N VAL A 35 11.07 9.21 2.17
CA VAL A 35 9.74 9.03 1.59
C VAL A 35 9.45 7.54 1.58
N ILE A 36 8.47 7.11 2.38
CA ILE A 36 8.05 5.72 2.50
C ILE A 36 6.83 5.50 1.62
N LEU A 37 6.83 4.42 0.84
CA LEU A 37 5.77 4.10 -0.10
C LEU A 37 5.17 2.71 0.19
N ILE A 38 3.85 2.67 0.44
CA ILE A 38 3.07 1.46 0.71
C ILE A 38 2.18 1.16 -0.49
N HIS A 39 2.37 -0.02 -1.07
CA HIS A 39 1.69 -0.45 -2.29
C HIS A 39 0.19 -0.72 -2.10
N GLY A 40 -0.53 -0.75 -3.23
CA GLY A 40 -1.94 -1.18 -3.30
C GLY A 40 -2.10 -2.70 -3.40
N TRP A 41 -3.33 -3.17 -3.14
CA TRP A 41 -3.70 -4.57 -3.35
C TRP A 41 -3.79 -4.92 -4.84
N PRO A 42 -3.37 -6.09 -5.27
CA PRO A 42 -2.51 -7.08 -4.61
C PRO A 42 -1.06 -7.01 -5.11
N LEU A 43 -0.50 -5.82 -5.13
CA LEU A 43 0.82 -5.53 -5.67
C LEU A 43 1.96 -5.74 -4.64
N SER A 44 3.11 -5.13 -4.89
CA SER A 44 4.25 -4.99 -3.98
C SER A 44 4.92 -3.64 -4.19
N ASP A 45 5.93 -3.32 -3.39
CA ASP A 45 6.74 -2.10 -3.53
C ASP A 45 7.40 -1.96 -4.92
N ALA A 46 7.56 -3.06 -5.67
CA ALA A 46 8.09 -3.06 -7.04
C ALA A 46 7.25 -2.19 -8.00
N MET A 47 5.97 -1.93 -7.71
CA MET A 47 5.15 -1.03 -8.52
C MET A 47 5.69 0.40 -8.58
N TYR A 48 6.51 0.80 -7.62
CA TYR A 48 7.07 2.13 -7.49
C TYR A 48 8.43 2.32 -8.21
N GLU A 49 8.83 1.40 -9.08
CA GLU A 49 10.12 1.43 -9.78
C GLU A 49 10.42 2.80 -10.41
N TYR A 50 9.44 3.41 -11.07
CA TYR A 50 9.59 4.73 -11.70
C TYR A 50 9.66 5.87 -10.68
N GLN A 51 8.87 5.81 -9.62
CA GLN A 51 8.84 6.82 -8.55
C GLN A 51 10.13 6.82 -7.75
N TYR A 52 10.75 5.67 -7.52
CA TYR A 52 12.06 5.61 -6.87
C TYR A 52 13.12 6.42 -7.62
N GLY A 53 13.19 6.25 -8.94
CA GLY A 53 14.16 6.97 -9.76
C GLY A 53 13.99 8.49 -9.67
N ASP A 54 12.76 8.97 -9.67
CA ASP A 54 12.48 10.41 -9.60
C ASP A 54 12.69 10.98 -8.19
N LEU A 55 12.34 10.25 -7.13
CA LEU A 55 12.62 10.66 -5.75
C LEU A 55 14.13 10.79 -5.50
N ILE A 56 14.92 9.80 -5.93
CA ILE A 56 16.38 9.82 -5.77
C ILE A 56 17.00 11.01 -6.52
N LYS A 57 16.60 11.26 -7.76
CA LYS A 57 17.09 12.41 -8.56
C LYS A 57 16.79 13.74 -7.88
N ASN A 58 15.74 13.82 -7.08
CA ASN A 58 15.35 15.03 -6.34
C ASN A 58 15.89 15.05 -4.90
N GLY A 59 16.82 14.17 -4.54
CA GLY A 59 17.52 14.20 -3.25
C GLY A 59 16.75 13.61 -2.08
N TYR A 60 15.80 12.72 -2.34
CA TYR A 60 15.06 11.98 -1.31
C TYR A 60 15.61 10.57 -1.13
N ARG A 61 15.49 10.04 0.08
CA ARG A 61 15.64 8.60 0.34
C ARG A 61 14.29 7.94 0.12
N ALA A 62 14.19 7.09 -0.89
CA ALA A 62 12.98 6.39 -1.28
C ALA A 62 12.96 4.99 -0.67
N ILE A 63 11.94 4.68 0.12
CA ILE A 63 11.78 3.40 0.82
C ILE A 63 10.43 2.80 0.44
N GLY A 64 10.47 1.60 -0.13
CA GLY A 64 9.28 0.81 -0.42
C GLY A 64 9.15 -0.33 0.59
N ILE A 65 7.98 -0.49 1.17
CA ILE A 65 7.67 -1.62 2.05
C ILE A 65 6.66 -2.51 1.37
N THR A 66 7.02 -3.76 1.15
CA THR A 66 6.06 -4.78 0.73
C THR A 66 5.37 -5.37 1.96
N LEU A 67 4.05 -5.23 2.04
CA LEU A 67 3.25 -5.75 3.14
C LEU A 67 3.30 -7.28 3.21
N ARG A 68 3.10 -7.86 4.42
CA ARG A 68 3.00 -9.33 4.59
C ARG A 68 1.95 -9.91 3.65
N GLY A 69 2.23 -11.08 3.11
CA GLY A 69 1.34 -11.76 2.17
C GLY A 69 1.58 -11.43 0.70
N PHE A 70 2.32 -10.36 0.40
CA PHE A 70 2.52 -9.82 -0.94
C PHE A 70 3.99 -9.88 -1.38
N GLY A 71 4.22 -9.83 -2.69
CA GLY A 71 5.54 -9.77 -3.29
C GLY A 71 6.56 -10.75 -2.70
N GLN A 72 7.71 -10.25 -2.28
CA GLN A 72 8.78 -11.03 -1.68
C GLN A 72 8.68 -11.17 -0.14
N SER A 73 7.75 -10.46 0.52
CA SER A 73 7.50 -10.60 1.95
C SER A 73 6.96 -11.98 2.31
N ASP A 74 7.17 -12.40 3.55
CA ASP A 74 6.59 -13.64 4.06
C ASP A 74 5.06 -13.62 4.01
N LYS A 75 4.48 -14.80 3.87
CA LYS A 75 3.04 -15.01 3.62
C LYS A 75 2.42 -15.86 4.72
N PRO A 76 2.40 -15.38 5.98
CA PRO A 76 1.86 -16.14 7.08
C PRO A 76 0.36 -16.40 6.91
N TYR A 77 -0.09 -17.57 7.36
CA TYR A 77 -1.49 -17.77 7.66
C TYR A 77 -1.79 -17.19 9.04
N GLY A 78 -2.78 -16.30 9.13
CA GLY A 78 -3.09 -15.64 10.40
C GLY A 78 -3.94 -14.40 10.20
N LYS A 79 -3.83 -13.49 11.15
CA LYS A 79 -4.61 -12.25 11.14
C LYS A 79 -4.04 -11.26 10.13
N TYR A 80 -4.92 -10.73 9.29
CA TYR A 80 -4.67 -9.60 8.39
C TYR A 80 -5.69 -8.52 8.70
N ASP A 81 -5.23 -7.37 9.12
CA ASP A 81 -6.01 -6.14 9.25
C ASP A 81 -5.09 -4.91 9.17
N TYR A 82 -5.68 -3.73 9.11
CA TYR A 82 -4.91 -2.49 9.05
C TYR A 82 -4.11 -2.21 10.32
N ASP A 83 -4.49 -2.77 11.48
CA ASP A 83 -3.72 -2.66 12.71
C ASP A 83 -2.41 -3.45 12.65
N VAL A 84 -2.47 -4.67 12.10
CA VAL A 84 -1.28 -5.52 11.88
C VAL A 84 -0.35 -4.87 10.87
N PHE A 85 -0.86 -4.34 9.76
CA PHE A 85 -0.02 -3.66 8.78
C PHE A 85 0.59 -2.37 9.31
N ALA A 86 -0.14 -1.61 10.11
CA ALA A 86 0.39 -0.41 10.76
C ALA A 86 1.52 -0.76 11.75
N GLU A 87 1.38 -1.87 12.49
CA GLU A 87 2.42 -2.38 13.39
C GLU A 87 3.67 -2.83 12.63
N ASP A 88 3.49 -3.55 11.54
CA ASP A 88 4.58 -3.93 10.64
C ASP A 88 5.37 -2.71 10.14
N ILE A 89 4.65 -1.69 9.65
CA ILE A 89 5.28 -0.45 9.20
C ILE A 89 6.06 0.20 10.35
N LYS A 90 5.50 0.27 11.56
CA LYS A 90 6.17 0.84 12.72
C LYS A 90 7.50 0.15 12.99
N VAL A 91 7.51 -1.18 13.05
CA VAL A 91 8.75 -1.96 13.27
C VAL A 91 9.79 -1.67 12.19
N VAL A 92 9.37 -1.57 10.91
CA VAL A 92 10.29 -1.23 9.81
C VAL A 92 10.88 0.17 9.99
N LEU A 93 10.08 1.18 10.37
CA LEU A 93 10.56 2.54 10.58
C LEU A 93 11.55 2.61 11.76
N GLU A 94 11.27 1.91 12.86
CA GLU A 94 12.15 1.81 14.02
C GLU A 94 13.47 1.13 13.67
N GLU A 95 13.45 -0.01 12.97
CA GLU A 95 14.67 -0.75 12.58
C GLU A 95 15.55 0.06 11.63
N LEU A 96 14.95 0.81 10.71
CA LEU A 96 15.66 1.71 9.81
C LEU A 96 16.01 3.05 10.44
N GLN A 97 15.61 3.31 11.69
CA GLN A 97 15.81 4.57 12.41
C GLN A 97 15.30 5.77 11.61
N ILE A 98 14.09 5.63 11.07
CA ILE A 98 13.44 6.68 10.29
C ILE A 98 12.77 7.68 11.22
N GLU A 99 12.98 8.96 10.92
CA GLU A 99 12.31 10.09 11.55
C GLU A 99 11.91 11.12 10.48
N ASP A 100 10.89 11.92 10.77
CA ASP A 100 10.42 13.03 9.92
C ASP A 100 10.06 12.63 8.49
N ALA A 101 9.54 11.41 8.29
CA ALA A 101 9.24 10.89 6.99
C ALA A 101 7.95 11.48 6.38
N VAL A 102 7.90 11.44 5.04
CA VAL A 102 6.64 11.44 4.29
C VAL A 102 6.19 9.98 4.14
N LEU A 103 5.00 9.64 4.63
CA LEU A 103 4.42 8.31 4.45
C LEU A 103 3.35 8.35 3.36
N GLY A 104 3.61 7.68 2.25
CA GLY A 104 2.71 7.59 1.11
C GLY A 104 2.08 6.21 0.96
N GLY A 105 0.82 6.15 0.54
CA GLY A 105 0.13 4.90 0.25
C GLY A 105 -0.76 4.99 -0.96
N PHE A 106 -0.81 3.91 -1.74
CA PHE A 106 -1.69 3.78 -2.90
C PHE A 106 -2.85 2.83 -2.60
N SER A 107 -4.09 3.27 -2.88
CA SER A 107 -5.29 2.42 -2.76
C SER A 107 -5.40 1.77 -1.36
N PHE A 108 -5.32 0.46 -1.27
CA PHE A 108 -5.21 -0.30 -0.03
C PHE A 108 -4.08 0.16 0.90
N GLY A 109 -2.92 0.53 0.33
CA GLY A 109 -1.82 1.12 1.08
C GLY A 109 -2.16 2.49 1.67
N ALA A 110 -3.03 3.28 1.01
CA ALA A 110 -3.50 4.56 1.54
C ALA A 110 -4.36 4.35 2.80
N ALA A 111 -5.27 3.37 2.80
CA ALA A 111 -6.01 2.98 3.99
C ALA A 111 -5.07 2.51 5.13
N THR A 112 -4.02 1.77 4.78
CA THR A 112 -2.99 1.31 5.74
C THR A 112 -2.26 2.49 6.38
N VAL A 113 -1.82 3.49 5.60
CA VAL A 113 -1.07 4.65 6.14
C VAL A 113 -1.96 5.60 6.94
N ILE A 114 -3.25 5.71 6.60
CA ILE A 114 -4.25 6.40 7.44
C ILE A 114 -4.31 5.73 8.81
N ARG A 115 -4.45 4.40 8.85
CA ARG A 115 -4.49 3.66 10.11
C ARG A 115 -3.20 3.77 10.89
N PHE A 116 -2.04 3.75 10.23
CA PHE A 116 -0.75 3.99 10.88
C PHE A 116 -0.73 5.36 11.58
N ALA A 117 -1.05 6.42 10.84
CA ALA A 117 -1.00 7.80 11.36
C ALA A 117 -1.89 7.97 12.61
N THR A 118 -3.07 7.37 12.61
CA THR A 118 -4.03 7.52 13.71
C THR A 118 -3.72 6.60 14.89
N LYS A 119 -3.26 5.37 14.63
CA LYS A 119 -2.89 4.41 15.68
C LYS A 119 -1.66 4.86 16.48
N TYR A 120 -0.67 5.45 15.80
CA TYR A 120 0.60 5.85 16.40
C TYR A 120 0.77 7.37 16.53
N ASN A 121 -0.31 8.14 16.40
CA ASN A 121 -0.32 9.60 16.56
C ASN A 121 0.80 10.28 15.75
N ASN A 122 0.96 9.85 14.49
CA ASN A 122 1.96 10.35 13.54
C ASN A 122 3.44 10.11 13.96
N GLU A 123 3.71 9.16 14.86
CA GLU A 123 5.08 8.82 15.24
C GLU A 123 5.94 8.51 13.99
N HIS A 124 7.17 9.03 13.93
CA HIS A 124 8.12 8.91 12.80
C HIS A 124 7.75 9.63 11.51
N ILE A 125 6.55 10.20 11.37
CA ILE A 125 6.09 10.83 10.14
C ILE A 125 5.65 12.27 10.36
N THR A 126 5.82 13.10 9.35
CA THR A 126 5.44 14.52 9.38
C THR A 126 4.40 14.89 8.33
N LYS A 127 4.21 14.04 7.32
CA LYS A 127 3.26 14.28 6.22
C LYS A 127 2.70 12.95 5.71
N LEU A 128 1.48 13.00 5.18
CA LEU A 128 0.87 11.90 4.42
C LEU A 128 0.74 12.25 2.94
N ALA A 129 0.84 11.22 2.09
CA ALA A 129 0.51 11.29 0.67
C ALA A 129 -0.42 10.12 0.30
N LEU A 130 -1.65 10.41 -0.10
CA LEU A 130 -2.68 9.42 -0.41
C LEU A 130 -2.90 9.38 -1.92
N PHE A 131 -2.68 8.24 -2.54
CA PHE A 131 -2.80 8.05 -3.99
C PHE A 131 -3.97 7.11 -4.29
N GLY A 132 -5.05 7.60 -4.91
CA GLY A 132 -6.24 6.80 -5.23
C GLY A 132 -6.69 5.96 -4.04
N ALA A 133 -6.97 6.60 -2.90
CA ALA A 133 -7.16 5.92 -1.63
C ALA A 133 -8.41 5.04 -1.61
N ALA A 134 -8.27 3.78 -1.18
CA ALA A 134 -9.39 2.88 -0.83
C ALA A 134 -9.86 3.18 0.60
N ALA A 135 -10.29 4.42 0.82
CA ALA A 135 -10.68 4.98 2.12
C ALA A 135 -11.63 6.17 1.92
N PRO A 136 -12.44 6.54 2.94
CA PRO A 136 -12.55 5.91 4.24
C PRO A 136 -13.34 4.59 4.27
N CYS A 137 -14.25 4.40 3.32
CA CYS A 137 -15.05 3.18 3.10
C CYS A 137 -15.09 2.89 1.62
N GLU A 138 -14.56 1.74 1.19
CA GLU A 138 -14.61 1.35 -0.23
C GLU A 138 -15.99 0.87 -0.65
N VAL A 139 -16.78 0.35 0.28
CA VAL A 139 -18.13 -0.17 0.04
C VAL A 139 -19.18 0.80 0.55
N ARG A 140 -20.22 0.99 -0.26
CA ARG A 140 -21.40 1.79 0.11
C ARG A 140 -22.07 1.28 1.37
N LYS A 141 -22.51 2.22 2.20
CA LYS A 141 -23.31 1.96 3.40
C LYS A 141 -24.54 2.86 3.39
N ASP A 142 -25.56 2.58 4.20
CA ASP A 142 -26.78 3.38 4.28
C ASP A 142 -26.51 4.85 4.62
N ASP A 143 -25.50 5.09 5.48
CA ASP A 143 -25.04 6.41 5.92
C ASP A 143 -23.83 6.94 5.12
N PHE A 144 -23.34 6.19 4.11
CA PHE A 144 -22.22 6.54 3.25
C PHE A 144 -22.46 6.01 1.83
N PRO A 145 -23.17 6.76 0.96
CA PRO A 145 -23.63 6.26 -0.35
C PRO A 145 -22.52 6.21 -1.42
N TYR A 146 -21.30 6.56 -1.05
CA TYR A 146 -20.13 6.57 -1.93
C TYR A 146 -19.44 5.18 -1.94
N GLY A 147 -18.57 4.97 -2.91
CA GLY A 147 -17.83 3.71 -3.02
C GLY A 147 -18.54 2.69 -3.92
N LEU A 148 -18.08 1.45 -3.88
CA LEU A 148 -18.55 0.35 -4.72
C LEU A 148 -19.75 -0.38 -4.10
N PRO A 149 -20.60 -1.01 -4.91
CA PRO A 149 -21.56 -2.01 -4.43
C PRO A 149 -20.81 -3.20 -3.78
N ILE A 150 -21.32 -3.72 -2.66
CA ILE A 150 -20.69 -4.84 -1.94
C ILE A 150 -20.56 -6.12 -2.79
N GLU A 151 -21.47 -6.30 -3.75
CA GLU A 151 -21.50 -7.42 -4.68
C GLU A 151 -20.23 -7.50 -5.53
N ILE A 152 -19.61 -6.35 -5.84
CA ILE A 152 -18.36 -6.31 -6.58
C ILE A 152 -17.25 -6.97 -5.76
N LEU A 153 -17.10 -6.60 -4.48
CA LEU A 153 -16.10 -7.20 -3.60
C LEU A 153 -16.37 -8.68 -3.37
N ASN A 154 -17.61 -9.08 -3.18
CA ASN A 154 -17.99 -10.49 -3.02
C ASN A 154 -17.65 -11.32 -4.28
N SER A 155 -17.87 -10.78 -5.46
CA SER A 155 -17.50 -11.43 -6.72
C SER A 155 -15.98 -11.58 -6.87
N LEU A 156 -15.20 -10.57 -6.46
CA LEU A 156 -13.74 -10.66 -6.47
C LEU A 156 -13.23 -11.72 -5.47
N ILE A 157 -13.85 -11.83 -4.30
CA ILE A 157 -13.52 -12.87 -3.29
C ILE A 157 -13.80 -14.27 -3.86
N GLU A 158 -14.97 -14.47 -4.47
CA GLU A 158 -15.32 -15.73 -5.10
C GLU A 158 -14.36 -16.08 -6.24
N LEU A 159 -14.04 -15.12 -7.09
CA LEU A 159 -13.11 -15.31 -8.20
C LEU A 159 -11.68 -15.59 -7.70
N ASN A 160 -11.25 -14.98 -6.61
CA ASN A 160 -9.98 -15.31 -5.97
C ASN A 160 -9.92 -16.77 -5.47
N ALA A 161 -11.03 -17.28 -4.96
CA ALA A 161 -11.12 -18.66 -4.48
C ALA A 161 -11.16 -19.68 -5.60
N THR A 162 -11.80 -19.36 -6.73
CA THR A 162 -12.08 -20.31 -7.82
C THR A 162 -11.15 -20.19 -9.01
N ASN A 163 -10.74 -18.97 -9.37
CA ASN A 163 -9.90 -18.70 -10.54
C ASN A 163 -9.06 -17.41 -10.36
N ARG A 164 -8.09 -17.42 -9.46
CA ARG A 164 -7.20 -16.30 -9.21
C ARG A 164 -6.48 -15.73 -10.45
N PRO A 165 -6.03 -16.55 -11.43
CA PRO A 165 -5.47 -16.00 -12.67
C PRO A 165 -6.45 -15.08 -13.42
N GLN A 166 -7.71 -15.48 -13.53
CA GLN A 166 -8.76 -14.66 -14.15
C GLN A 166 -9.02 -13.39 -13.35
N LEU A 167 -9.05 -13.48 -12.00
CA LEU A 167 -9.17 -12.28 -11.15
C LEU A 167 -8.09 -11.24 -11.48
N ILE A 168 -6.83 -11.68 -11.57
CA ILE A 168 -5.70 -10.78 -11.85
C ILE A 168 -5.83 -10.16 -13.25
N GLU A 169 -6.26 -10.92 -14.24
CA GLU A 169 -6.49 -10.41 -15.60
C GLU A 169 -7.62 -9.35 -15.62
N GLU A 170 -8.78 -9.66 -15.03
CA GLU A 170 -9.94 -8.77 -15.02
C GLU A 170 -9.67 -7.51 -14.19
N PHE A 171 -9.04 -7.66 -13.02
CA PHE A 171 -8.66 -6.55 -12.17
C PHE A 171 -7.64 -5.64 -12.87
N GLY A 172 -6.69 -6.21 -13.62
CA GLY A 172 -5.73 -5.46 -14.41
C GLY A 172 -6.37 -4.52 -15.44
N LYS A 173 -7.53 -4.89 -16.02
CA LYS A 173 -8.29 -4.06 -16.96
C LYS A 173 -8.92 -2.82 -16.30
N LEU A 174 -9.07 -2.85 -14.98
CA LEU A 174 -9.66 -1.75 -14.20
C LEU A 174 -8.61 -0.76 -13.69
N PHE A 175 -7.31 -1.09 -13.79
CA PHE A 175 -6.20 -0.25 -13.30
C PHE A 175 -6.05 1.08 -14.03
N ALA A 176 -6.64 1.21 -15.20
CA ALA A 176 -6.58 2.42 -15.99
C ALA A 176 -7.98 2.92 -16.35
N ALA A 177 -8.10 4.23 -16.45
CA ALA A 177 -9.35 4.88 -16.82
C ALA A 177 -9.92 4.40 -18.17
N THR A 178 -9.03 4.08 -19.11
CA THR A 178 -9.37 3.52 -20.43
C THR A 178 -8.43 2.34 -20.75
N GLU A 179 -8.87 1.44 -21.62
CA GLU A 179 -8.08 0.27 -22.06
C GLU A 179 -6.73 0.63 -22.69
N THR A 180 -6.63 1.85 -23.24
CA THR A 180 -5.41 2.34 -23.91
C THR A 180 -4.53 3.23 -23.04
N ALA A 181 -4.95 3.55 -21.81
CA ALA A 181 -4.21 4.45 -20.93
C ALA A 181 -2.95 3.80 -20.33
N LEU A 182 -2.92 2.46 -20.28
CA LEU A 182 -1.74 1.68 -19.88
C LEU A 182 -1.25 0.84 -21.04
N PRO A 183 0.03 0.99 -21.46
CA PRO A 183 0.64 0.09 -22.44
C PRO A 183 0.57 -1.37 -21.98
N GLY A 184 0.33 -2.31 -22.92
CA GLY A 184 0.17 -3.73 -22.60
C GLY A 184 1.35 -4.34 -21.83
N ASN A 185 2.58 -3.95 -22.15
CA ASN A 185 3.78 -4.38 -21.44
C ASN A 185 3.81 -3.92 -19.96
N ILE A 186 3.23 -2.76 -19.64
CA ILE A 186 3.09 -2.28 -18.26
C ILE A 186 2.02 -3.10 -17.54
N SER A 187 0.88 -3.37 -18.19
CA SER A 187 -0.16 -4.25 -17.64
C SER A 187 0.38 -5.65 -17.34
N ASP A 188 1.15 -6.25 -18.26
CA ASP A 188 1.79 -7.54 -18.09
C ASP A 188 2.79 -7.55 -16.93
N TRP A 189 3.56 -6.48 -16.79
CA TRP A 189 4.50 -6.31 -15.67
C TRP A 189 3.76 -6.22 -14.33
N LEU A 190 2.70 -5.41 -14.24
CA LEU A 190 1.88 -5.33 -13.02
C LEU A 190 1.21 -6.66 -12.69
N ALA A 191 0.71 -7.41 -13.68
CA ALA A 191 0.14 -8.73 -13.47
C ALA A 191 1.17 -9.71 -12.86
N ARG A 192 2.43 -9.68 -13.32
CA ARG A 192 3.51 -10.50 -12.76
C ARG A 192 3.80 -10.16 -11.29
N ILE A 193 3.73 -8.87 -10.92
CA ILE A 193 3.84 -8.45 -9.51
C ILE A 193 2.69 -9.01 -8.68
N GLN A 194 1.45 -8.93 -9.18
CA GLN A 194 0.26 -9.45 -8.50
C GLN A 194 0.34 -10.96 -8.24
N PHE A 195 0.88 -11.73 -9.20
CA PHE A 195 1.05 -13.19 -9.06
C PHE A 195 1.98 -13.61 -7.92
N GLN A 196 2.86 -12.72 -7.45
CA GLN A 196 3.74 -13.00 -6.30
C GLN A 196 3.00 -13.00 -4.96
N SER A 197 1.78 -12.48 -4.90
CA SER A 197 0.95 -12.49 -3.70
C SER A 197 0.38 -13.87 -3.41
N SER A 198 0.18 -14.22 -2.13
CA SER A 198 -0.52 -15.47 -1.81
C SER A 198 -2.02 -15.31 -2.03
N GLN A 199 -2.68 -16.40 -2.43
CA GLN A 199 -4.14 -16.44 -2.58
C GLN A 199 -4.84 -16.05 -1.27
N TYR A 200 -4.34 -16.58 -0.13
CA TYR A 200 -4.86 -16.27 1.20
C TYR A 200 -4.75 -14.77 1.54
N ALA A 201 -3.58 -14.15 1.32
CA ALA A 201 -3.42 -12.72 1.61
C ALA A 201 -4.28 -11.84 0.69
N MET A 202 -4.45 -12.25 -0.58
CA MET A 202 -5.36 -11.56 -1.50
C MET A 202 -6.80 -11.60 -0.97
N GLU A 203 -7.26 -12.76 -0.52
CA GLU A 203 -8.59 -12.94 0.07
C GLU A 203 -8.78 -12.09 1.32
N GLN A 204 -7.82 -12.14 2.27
CA GLN A 204 -7.87 -11.32 3.49
C GLN A 204 -7.88 -9.81 3.17
N GLY A 205 -7.10 -9.39 2.20
CA GLY A 205 -7.09 -8.01 1.73
C GLY A 205 -8.45 -7.56 1.16
N LEU A 206 -9.13 -8.43 0.41
CA LEU A 206 -10.48 -8.15 -0.10
C LEU A 206 -11.51 -8.05 1.04
N TYR A 207 -11.42 -8.90 2.07
CA TYR A 207 -12.25 -8.75 3.27
C TYR A 207 -11.98 -7.43 3.99
N MET A 208 -10.72 -7.03 4.12
CA MET A 208 -10.35 -5.75 4.72
C MET A 208 -10.94 -4.56 3.94
N ILE A 209 -10.82 -4.56 2.61
CA ILE A 209 -11.38 -3.53 1.73
C ILE A 209 -12.90 -3.47 1.87
N ARG A 210 -13.56 -4.63 1.91
CA ARG A 210 -15.03 -4.72 1.99
C ARG A 210 -15.59 -4.25 3.32
N ASP A 211 -14.94 -4.62 4.42
CA ASP A 211 -15.54 -4.55 5.75
C ASP A 211 -15.05 -3.35 6.58
N SER A 212 -13.96 -2.68 6.16
CA SER A 212 -13.38 -1.58 6.92
C SER A 212 -14.16 -0.28 6.81
N ASP A 213 -14.07 0.52 7.88
CA ASP A 213 -14.58 1.87 7.94
C ASP A 213 -13.59 2.75 8.72
N LEU A 214 -12.91 3.62 7.99
CA LEU A 214 -11.87 4.50 8.53
C LEU A 214 -12.36 5.95 8.71
N ARG A 215 -13.68 6.21 8.66
CA ARG A 215 -14.21 7.57 8.82
C ARG A 215 -13.79 8.20 10.15
N ALA A 216 -13.85 7.43 11.24
CA ALA A 216 -13.39 7.88 12.54
C ALA A 216 -11.86 8.07 12.65
N ASP A 217 -11.10 7.48 11.73
CA ASP A 217 -9.66 7.69 11.66
C ASP A 217 -9.34 9.02 10.96
N LEU A 218 -10.08 9.43 9.92
CA LEU A 218 -9.83 10.68 9.22
C LEU A 218 -9.89 11.90 10.15
N GLU A 219 -10.81 11.91 11.11
CA GLU A 219 -10.95 12.99 12.10
C GLU A 219 -9.72 13.16 13.01
N LYS A 220 -8.87 12.14 13.12
CA LYS A 220 -7.68 12.15 13.98
C LYS A 220 -6.40 12.54 13.24
N ILE A 221 -6.45 12.71 11.93
CA ILE A 221 -5.29 13.11 11.13
C ILE A 221 -5.02 14.60 11.36
N THR A 222 -3.85 14.93 11.91
CA THR A 222 -3.47 16.31 12.26
C THR A 222 -2.28 16.83 11.47
N ILE A 223 -1.63 16.00 10.67
CA ILE A 223 -0.47 16.37 9.86
C ILE A 223 -0.87 16.75 8.43
N PRO A 224 -0.06 17.56 7.73
CA PRO A 224 -0.30 17.90 6.33
C PRO A 224 -0.47 16.64 5.48
N THR A 225 -1.57 16.58 4.73
CA THR A 225 -1.93 15.46 3.91
C THR A 225 -2.18 15.92 2.47
N ALA A 226 -1.47 15.31 1.51
CA ALA A 226 -1.72 15.51 0.09
C ALA A 226 -2.55 14.35 -0.46
N ILE A 227 -3.61 14.65 -1.21
CA ILE A 227 -4.46 13.66 -1.87
C ILE A 227 -4.27 13.78 -3.37
N PHE A 228 -3.96 12.65 -4.02
CA PHE A 228 -3.82 12.50 -5.46
C PHE A 228 -4.83 11.47 -5.93
N HIS A 229 -5.86 11.89 -6.66
CA HIS A 229 -6.95 11.01 -7.05
C HIS A 229 -7.36 11.22 -8.50
N GLY A 230 -7.51 10.12 -9.24
CA GLY A 230 -7.97 10.15 -10.62
C GLY A 230 -9.47 10.40 -10.71
N LYS A 231 -9.91 11.39 -11.49
CA LYS A 231 -11.36 11.65 -11.69
C LYS A 231 -12.11 10.52 -12.38
N LEU A 232 -11.39 9.63 -13.06
CA LEU A 232 -11.94 8.49 -13.79
C LEU A 232 -11.52 7.15 -13.14
N ASP A 233 -11.15 7.19 -11.86
CA ASP A 233 -10.83 5.98 -11.11
C ASP A 233 -12.07 5.09 -11.00
N LYS A 234 -11.93 3.83 -11.42
CA LYS A 234 -13.03 2.85 -11.46
C LYS A 234 -13.04 1.94 -10.23
N LEU A 235 -11.90 1.88 -9.52
CA LEU A 235 -11.73 1.04 -8.35
C LEU A 235 -12.01 1.84 -7.08
N CYS A 236 -11.39 3.01 -6.96
CA CYS A 236 -11.63 3.93 -5.85
C CYS A 236 -12.36 5.16 -6.43
N PRO A 237 -13.69 5.24 -6.36
CA PRO A 237 -14.45 6.35 -6.91
C PRO A 237 -13.96 7.72 -6.41
N PHE A 238 -13.96 8.72 -7.28
CA PHE A 238 -13.42 10.07 -6.99
C PHE A 238 -14.08 10.72 -5.77
N GLU A 239 -15.31 10.35 -5.48
CA GLU A 239 -16.08 10.83 -4.31
C GLU A 239 -15.48 10.40 -2.96
N LEU A 240 -14.51 9.47 -2.97
CA LEU A 240 -13.77 9.05 -1.77
C LEU A 240 -12.59 9.96 -1.43
N ALA A 241 -12.22 10.89 -2.32
CA ALA A 241 -11.04 11.77 -2.18
C ALA A 241 -11.25 12.96 -1.23
#